data_a76bf4ecd92ebc64c154485827ed13c9
#
_entry.id   a76bf4ecd92ebc64c154485827ed13c9
#
_cell.length_a   1.000
_cell.length_b   1.000
_cell.length_c   1.000
_cell.angle_alpha   90.00
_cell.angle_beta   90.00
_cell.angle_gamma   90.00
#
_symmetry.space_group_name_H-M   'P 1'
#
loop_
_entity.id
_entity.type
_entity.pdbx_description
1 polymer ?
#
loop_
_entity_poly.entity_id
_entity_poly.type
_entity_poly.pdbx_seq_one_letter_code
_entity_poly.pdbx_strand_id
1 'polypeptide(L)'
;MKLIIQIPCLNERDHLGATLADLPRSIPGITSIEVLVIDDGSSDGTAELAEQLGAHHVLRFARNRGLAVAYAAGVDACLHLGADIIVNTDADNQYRGADIPRLVAPVLAGQADIVVGDRRTDSLAHFSWLKRVLQRWGSNVVRRASGTAVRDATSGFRAIGRKAAATLFVHNRFTYTLETIIQAGHAGLAVANVAVETNPQTRPSRLFRSIGGYVRRNAAVIVRAYSMYWPVQTFGFVALLLLLTGLGLGARFLYYFAARWPQESGHTESLLVGVGAVVLAFLVGLMALLGDLIAANRRLSEQLLVQVRQLDLAVGRLGDGPTIPGLQRTTAAPWSDAPALAAPSLPGGARLALHPGDPA
;
A
#
# COMPACT_ATOMS: atom_id res chain seq x y z
N MET A 1 -2.27 1.55 26.31
CA MET A 1 -1.61 1.54 24.99
C MET A 1 -1.72 2.91 24.33
N LYS A 2 -0.67 3.34 23.63
CA LYS A 2 -0.63 4.61 22.89
C LYS A 2 -0.97 4.38 21.42
N LEU A 3 -1.97 5.08 20.90
CA LEU A 3 -2.35 5.12 19.50
C LEU A 3 -1.83 6.40 18.86
N ILE A 4 -1.17 6.30 17.72
CA ILE A 4 -0.87 7.49 16.90
C ILE A 4 -1.58 7.32 15.55
N ILE A 5 -2.38 8.34 15.19
CA ILE A 5 -3.03 8.43 13.90
C ILE A 5 -2.16 9.28 12.99
N GLN A 6 -1.59 8.69 11.96
CA GLN A 6 -0.77 9.39 10.97
C GLN A 6 -1.59 9.76 9.74
N ILE A 7 -1.36 10.98 9.23
CA ILE A 7 -2.10 11.56 8.11
C ILE A 7 -1.11 12.17 7.13
N PRO A 8 -0.70 11.43 6.08
CA PRO A 8 0.11 12.02 5.01
C PRO A 8 -0.69 13.05 4.21
N CYS A 9 -0.13 14.24 4.02
CA CYS A 9 -0.77 15.39 3.37
C CYS A 9 0.09 15.94 2.24
N LEU A 10 -0.54 16.38 1.17
CA LEU A 10 0.07 17.23 0.13
C LEU A 10 -0.99 18.18 -0.43
N ASN A 11 -0.92 19.46 -0.08
CA ASN A 11 -1.89 20.48 -0.49
C ASN A 11 -3.34 20.07 -0.14
N GLU A 12 -3.58 19.82 1.15
CA GLU A 12 -4.87 19.35 1.68
C GLU A 12 -5.49 20.36 2.67
N ARG A 13 -5.12 21.64 2.59
CA ARG A 13 -5.62 22.69 3.48
C ARG A 13 -7.14 22.69 3.60
N ASP A 14 -7.84 22.51 2.48
CA ASP A 14 -9.31 22.59 2.43
C ASP A 14 -10.02 21.39 3.08
N HIS A 15 -9.32 20.24 3.22
CA HIS A 15 -9.91 18.98 3.68
C HIS A 15 -9.42 18.55 5.06
N LEU A 16 -8.21 18.96 5.45
CA LEU A 16 -7.56 18.53 6.68
C LEU A 16 -8.40 18.81 7.93
N GLY A 17 -9.07 19.97 7.99
CA GLY A 17 -9.93 20.33 9.11
C GLY A 17 -11.08 19.35 9.33
N ALA A 18 -11.76 18.94 8.26
CA ALA A 18 -12.83 17.96 8.34
C ALA A 18 -12.29 16.57 8.75
N THR A 19 -11.13 16.18 8.23
CA THR A 19 -10.47 14.92 8.60
C THR A 19 -10.15 14.88 10.08
N LEU A 20 -9.52 15.94 10.62
CA LEU A 20 -9.16 16.03 12.05
C LEU A 20 -10.38 16.04 12.97
N ALA A 21 -11.47 16.71 12.54
CA ALA A 21 -12.71 16.78 13.31
C ALA A 21 -13.42 15.42 13.42
N ASP A 22 -13.30 14.56 12.40
CA ASP A 22 -13.93 13.23 12.37
C ASP A 22 -13.17 12.16 13.18
N LEU A 23 -11.94 12.43 13.62
CA LEU A 23 -11.14 11.46 14.38
C LEU A 23 -11.71 11.19 15.78
N PRO A 24 -11.67 9.93 16.27
CA PRO A 24 -12.13 9.59 17.61
C PRO A 24 -11.21 10.18 18.68
N ARG A 25 -11.78 10.76 19.72
CA ARG A 25 -11.04 11.35 20.84
C ARG A 25 -10.74 10.33 21.95
N SER A 26 -11.49 9.25 22.01
CA SER A 26 -11.28 8.16 22.95
C SER A 26 -11.62 6.82 22.33
N ILE A 27 -10.88 5.78 22.67
CA ILE A 27 -11.11 4.40 22.23
C ILE A 27 -10.90 3.49 23.44
N PRO A 28 -11.83 2.59 23.76
CA PRO A 28 -11.66 1.64 24.86
C PRO A 28 -10.36 0.83 24.70
N GLY A 29 -9.57 0.76 25.78
CA GLY A 29 -8.28 0.06 25.78
C GLY A 29 -7.08 0.90 25.31
N ILE A 30 -7.31 2.13 24.82
CA ILE A 30 -6.27 3.10 24.45
C ILE A 30 -6.15 4.14 25.57
N THR A 31 -4.95 4.38 26.06
CA THR A 31 -4.67 5.36 27.13
C THR A 31 -4.40 6.76 26.60
N SER A 32 -3.83 6.85 25.39
CA SER A 32 -3.59 8.14 24.72
C SER A 32 -3.73 8.01 23.20
N ILE A 33 -4.37 9.01 22.61
CA ILE A 33 -4.50 9.15 21.15
C ILE A 33 -3.76 10.41 20.75
N GLU A 34 -2.79 10.27 19.86
CA GLU A 34 -2.08 11.41 19.29
C GLU A 34 -2.25 11.43 17.76
N VAL A 35 -2.15 12.61 17.17
CA VAL A 35 -2.23 12.83 15.73
C VAL A 35 -0.90 13.33 15.22
N LEU A 36 -0.37 12.67 14.21
CA LEU A 36 0.82 13.07 13.46
C LEU A 36 0.40 13.42 12.03
N VAL A 37 0.57 14.67 11.65
CA VAL A 37 0.41 15.13 10.26
C VAL A 37 1.77 15.08 9.57
N ILE A 38 1.84 14.47 8.40
CA ILE A 38 3.06 14.42 7.59
C ILE A 38 2.83 15.29 6.35
N ASP A 39 3.43 16.47 6.34
CA ASP A 39 3.37 17.39 5.20
C ASP A 39 4.46 17.09 4.18
N ASP A 40 4.07 16.55 3.03
CA ASP A 40 4.97 16.18 1.93
C ASP A 40 5.36 17.40 1.05
N GLY A 41 5.71 18.52 1.70
CA GLY A 41 6.15 19.73 1.03
C GLY A 41 5.01 20.51 0.37
N SER A 42 3.92 20.72 1.11
CA SER A 42 2.79 21.55 0.67
C SER A 42 3.18 23.01 0.52
N SER A 43 2.50 23.69 -0.41
CA SER A 43 2.67 25.11 -0.69
C SER A 43 1.43 25.95 -0.34
N ASP A 44 0.38 25.31 0.18
CA ASP A 44 -0.92 25.93 0.46
C ASP A 44 -1.14 26.30 1.95
N GLY A 45 -0.16 26.06 2.80
CA GLY A 45 -0.28 26.30 4.25
C GLY A 45 -0.91 25.14 5.01
N THR A 46 -0.87 23.89 4.45
CA THR A 46 -1.39 22.68 5.11
C THR A 46 -0.71 22.43 6.46
N ALA A 47 0.63 22.57 6.56
CA ALA A 47 1.38 22.33 7.80
C ALA A 47 0.99 23.31 8.90
N GLU A 48 0.95 24.60 8.58
CA GLU A 48 0.57 25.67 9.49
C GLU A 48 -0.88 25.47 9.99
N LEU A 49 -1.79 25.05 9.10
CA LEU A 49 -3.16 24.71 9.49
C LEU A 49 -3.20 23.49 10.42
N ALA A 50 -2.40 22.45 10.19
CA ALA A 50 -2.33 21.29 11.07
C ALA A 50 -1.95 21.68 12.50
N GLU A 51 -0.97 22.58 12.65
CA GLU A 51 -0.56 23.13 13.97
C GLU A 51 -1.70 23.92 14.63
N GLN A 52 -2.36 24.80 13.87
CA GLN A 52 -3.49 25.60 14.36
C GLN A 52 -4.68 24.75 14.80
N LEU A 53 -4.94 23.64 14.13
CA LEU A 53 -6.00 22.70 14.45
C LEU A 53 -5.64 21.73 15.60
N GLY A 54 -4.46 21.86 16.19
CA GLY A 54 -4.03 21.10 17.36
C GLY A 54 -3.53 19.70 17.07
N ALA A 55 -3.03 19.42 15.85
CA ALA A 55 -2.29 18.19 15.61
C ALA A 55 -1.12 18.11 16.60
N HIS A 56 -0.93 16.97 17.26
CA HIS A 56 0.10 16.82 18.30
C HIS A 56 1.51 16.95 17.75
N HIS A 57 1.70 16.48 16.52
CA HIS A 57 2.99 16.46 15.84
C HIS A 57 2.80 16.80 14.37
N VAL A 58 3.73 17.56 13.82
CA VAL A 58 3.82 17.85 12.39
C VAL A 58 5.22 17.49 11.91
N LEU A 59 5.30 16.60 10.91
CA LEU A 59 6.53 16.25 10.22
C LEU A 59 6.51 16.90 8.84
N ARG A 60 7.40 17.85 8.59
CA ARG A 60 7.41 18.63 7.36
C ARG A 60 8.61 18.29 6.48
N PHE A 61 8.37 18.03 5.19
CA PHE A 61 9.40 17.92 4.18
C PHE A 61 9.63 19.25 3.46
N ALA A 62 10.89 19.55 3.18
CA ALA A 62 11.25 20.75 2.42
C ALA A 62 10.72 20.74 0.96
N ARG A 63 10.40 19.56 0.40
CA ARG A 63 9.87 19.36 -0.94
C ARG A 63 9.10 18.05 -1.04
N ASN A 64 8.21 17.94 -2.02
CA ASN A 64 7.49 16.70 -2.29
C ASN A 64 8.45 15.53 -2.54
N ARG A 65 8.28 14.45 -1.78
CA ARG A 65 9.04 13.20 -1.86
C ARG A 65 8.17 12.01 -2.27
N GLY A 66 6.85 12.19 -2.27
CA GLY A 66 5.83 11.22 -2.64
C GLY A 66 5.22 10.49 -1.45
N LEU A 67 3.96 10.08 -1.63
CA LEU A 67 3.11 9.47 -0.61
C LEU A 67 3.78 8.31 0.13
N ALA A 68 4.48 7.45 -0.59
CA ALA A 68 5.12 6.27 0.02
C ALA A 68 6.27 6.65 0.98
N VAL A 69 7.03 7.71 0.65
CA VAL A 69 8.09 8.24 1.51
C VAL A 69 7.48 8.95 2.73
N ALA A 70 6.42 9.73 2.54
CA ALA A 70 5.70 10.38 3.62
C ALA A 70 5.11 9.35 4.60
N TYR A 71 4.48 8.30 4.08
CA TYR A 71 3.98 7.19 4.89
C TYR A 71 5.08 6.52 5.72
N ALA A 72 6.21 6.17 5.09
CA ALA A 72 7.32 5.50 5.76
C ALA A 72 7.94 6.36 6.87
N ALA A 73 8.15 7.65 6.61
CA ALA A 73 8.65 8.59 7.58
C ALA A 73 7.66 8.79 8.74
N GLY A 74 6.37 8.79 8.46
CA GLY A 74 5.32 8.84 9.47
C GLY A 74 5.34 7.61 10.38
N VAL A 75 5.45 6.39 9.81
CA VAL A 75 5.57 5.14 10.60
C VAL A 75 6.81 5.19 11.49
N ASP A 76 7.94 5.64 10.96
CA ASP A 76 9.19 5.77 11.70
C ASP A 76 9.05 6.78 12.86
N ALA A 77 8.47 7.95 12.58
CA ALA A 77 8.18 8.96 13.60
C ALA A 77 7.24 8.42 14.69
N CYS A 78 6.16 7.71 14.32
CA CYS A 78 5.24 7.09 15.27
C CYS A 78 5.95 6.09 16.20
N LEU A 79 6.86 5.27 15.65
CA LEU A 79 7.63 4.31 16.45
C LEU A 79 8.53 5.01 17.48
N HIS A 80 9.20 6.10 17.08
CA HIS A 80 10.05 6.91 17.98
C HIS A 80 9.24 7.68 19.01
N LEU A 81 8.03 8.13 18.67
CA LEU A 81 7.09 8.74 19.59
C LEU A 81 6.44 7.74 20.55
N GLY A 82 6.79 6.45 20.45
CA GLY A 82 6.36 5.42 21.39
C GLY A 82 4.99 4.82 21.07
N ALA A 83 4.50 4.90 19.83
CA ALA A 83 3.24 4.28 19.45
C ALA A 83 3.24 2.76 19.69
N ASP A 84 2.18 2.23 20.30
CA ASP A 84 1.88 0.81 20.36
C ASP A 84 1.08 0.37 19.13
N ILE A 85 0.21 1.24 18.65
CA ILE A 85 -0.59 1.04 17.45
C ILE A 85 -0.50 2.32 16.60
N ILE A 86 -0.37 2.13 15.30
CA ILE A 86 -0.36 3.21 14.30
C ILE A 86 -1.58 3.02 13.41
N VAL A 87 -2.40 4.06 13.25
CA VAL A 87 -3.47 4.09 12.24
C VAL A 87 -3.05 5.07 11.15
N ASN A 88 -3.08 4.62 9.90
CA ASN A 88 -2.94 5.48 8.75
C ASN A 88 -4.30 5.83 8.17
N THR A 89 -4.55 7.09 7.92
CA THR A 89 -5.73 7.60 7.20
C THR A 89 -5.32 8.69 6.20
N ASP A 90 -6.13 8.90 5.17
CA ASP A 90 -5.89 9.92 4.16
C ASP A 90 -6.46 11.28 4.61
N ALA A 91 -5.87 12.38 4.13
CA ALA A 91 -6.23 13.74 4.52
C ALA A 91 -7.51 14.28 3.86
N ASP A 92 -8.08 13.56 2.90
CA ASP A 92 -9.24 14.00 2.10
C ASP A 92 -10.61 13.63 2.68
N ASN A 93 -10.61 13.15 3.92
CA ASN A 93 -11.80 12.71 4.66
C ASN A 93 -12.67 11.65 3.94
N GLN A 94 -12.06 10.84 3.05
CA GLN A 94 -12.80 9.73 2.43
C GLN A 94 -13.06 8.58 3.41
N TYR A 95 -12.18 8.36 4.39
CA TYR A 95 -12.36 7.36 5.43
C TYR A 95 -13.05 7.96 6.65
N ARG A 96 -14.03 7.26 7.17
CA ARG A 96 -14.74 7.69 8.38
C ARG A 96 -13.89 7.44 9.62
N GLY A 97 -13.60 8.48 10.38
CA GLY A 97 -12.87 8.37 11.64
C GLY A 97 -13.60 7.50 12.67
N ALA A 98 -14.94 7.46 12.62
CA ALA A 98 -15.77 6.58 13.45
C ALA A 98 -15.51 5.08 13.27
N ASP A 99 -14.86 4.66 12.18
CA ASP A 99 -14.46 3.27 11.95
C ASP A 99 -13.09 2.91 12.57
N ILE A 100 -12.31 3.90 13.03
CA ILE A 100 -11.00 3.66 13.66
C ILE A 100 -11.07 2.72 14.86
N PRO A 101 -12.04 2.83 15.80
CA PRO A 101 -12.15 1.88 16.90
C PRO A 101 -12.30 0.43 16.43
N ARG A 102 -13.10 0.19 15.37
CA ARG A 102 -13.29 -1.15 14.78
C ARG A 102 -12.02 -1.64 14.09
N LEU A 103 -11.27 -0.74 13.47
CA LEU A 103 -10.01 -1.06 12.79
C LEU A 103 -8.91 -1.45 13.80
N VAL A 104 -8.88 -0.79 14.95
CA VAL A 104 -7.88 -1.02 16.02
C VAL A 104 -8.21 -2.26 16.86
N ALA A 105 -9.49 -2.63 17.01
CA ALA A 105 -9.94 -3.70 17.90
C ALA A 105 -9.22 -5.05 17.69
N PRO A 106 -8.99 -5.57 16.45
CA PRO A 106 -8.28 -6.83 16.27
C PRO A 106 -6.80 -6.76 16.66
N VAL A 107 -6.15 -5.58 16.56
CA VAL A 107 -4.78 -5.37 17.02
C VAL A 107 -4.73 -5.35 18.54
N LEU A 108 -5.66 -4.66 19.19
CA LEU A 108 -5.79 -4.63 20.66
C LEU A 108 -6.04 -6.01 21.24
N ALA A 109 -6.84 -6.84 20.55
CA ALA A 109 -7.11 -8.22 20.96
C ALA A 109 -5.97 -9.21 20.66
N GLY A 110 -4.87 -8.77 20.05
CA GLY A 110 -3.76 -9.64 19.64
C GLY A 110 -4.12 -10.63 18.51
N GLN A 111 -5.23 -10.41 17.81
CA GLN A 111 -5.73 -11.28 16.73
C GLN A 111 -5.07 -10.98 15.39
N ALA A 112 -4.54 -9.76 15.22
CA ALA A 112 -3.89 -9.33 14.01
C ALA A 112 -2.73 -8.38 14.30
N ASP A 113 -1.67 -8.46 13.48
CA ASP A 113 -0.55 -7.50 13.48
C ASP A 113 -0.86 -6.30 12.60
N ILE A 114 -1.68 -6.51 11.56
CA ILE A 114 -2.11 -5.48 10.60
C ILE A 114 -3.61 -5.68 10.32
N VAL A 115 -4.36 -4.59 10.34
CA VAL A 115 -5.77 -4.57 9.95
C VAL A 115 -5.95 -3.62 8.78
N VAL A 116 -6.59 -4.11 7.72
CA VAL A 116 -6.89 -3.33 6.51
C VAL A 116 -8.38 -3.01 6.46
N GLY A 117 -8.70 -1.74 6.28
CA GLY A 117 -10.07 -1.28 6.04
C GLY A 117 -10.55 -1.69 4.65
N ASP A 118 -11.53 -2.60 4.60
CA ASP A 118 -12.17 -3.07 3.36
C ASP A 118 -13.33 -2.14 3.00
N ARG A 119 -13.16 -1.33 1.96
CA ARG A 119 -14.16 -0.36 1.46
C ARG A 119 -15.34 -1.01 0.74
N ARG A 120 -15.38 -2.36 0.69
CA ARG A 120 -16.41 -3.10 -0.06
C ARG A 120 -16.62 -2.53 -1.47
N THR A 121 -15.54 -2.32 -2.19
CA THR A 121 -15.54 -1.67 -3.52
C THR A 121 -16.47 -2.36 -4.54
N ASP A 122 -16.88 -3.58 -4.25
CA ASP A 122 -17.84 -4.35 -5.04
C ASP A 122 -19.27 -3.71 -5.03
N SER A 123 -19.63 -3.01 -3.96
CA SER A 123 -20.94 -2.37 -3.76
C SER A 123 -20.98 -0.90 -4.16
N LEU A 124 -19.83 -0.29 -4.52
CA LEU A 124 -19.79 1.13 -4.88
C LEU A 124 -20.38 1.36 -6.28
N ALA A 125 -21.52 2.07 -6.33
CA ALA A 125 -22.28 2.36 -7.56
C ALA A 125 -21.45 3.13 -8.61
N HIS A 126 -20.42 3.87 -8.20
CA HIS A 126 -19.60 4.74 -9.06
C HIS A 126 -18.45 4.04 -9.78
N PHE A 127 -18.20 2.74 -9.53
CA PHE A 127 -17.16 2.00 -10.23
C PHE A 127 -17.72 1.30 -11.48
N SER A 128 -17.06 1.57 -12.65
CA SER A 128 -17.35 0.79 -13.85
C SER A 128 -17.03 -0.70 -13.61
N TRP A 129 -17.77 -1.59 -14.28
CA TRP A 129 -17.57 -3.03 -14.15
C TRP A 129 -16.11 -3.46 -14.39
N LEU A 130 -15.45 -2.84 -15.37
CA LEU A 130 -14.04 -3.10 -15.69
C LEU A 130 -13.10 -2.74 -14.53
N LYS A 131 -13.34 -1.61 -13.87
CA LYS A 131 -12.55 -1.18 -12.71
C LYS A 131 -12.71 -2.14 -11.53
N ARG A 132 -13.93 -2.66 -11.31
CA ARG A 132 -14.21 -3.69 -10.29
C ARG A 132 -13.47 -5.00 -10.58
N VAL A 133 -13.54 -5.49 -11.83
CA VAL A 133 -12.82 -6.71 -12.24
C VAL A 133 -11.32 -6.57 -12.06
N LEU A 134 -10.73 -5.46 -12.53
CA LEU A 134 -9.30 -5.20 -12.41
C LEU A 134 -8.85 -5.10 -10.95
N GLN A 135 -9.65 -4.50 -10.09
CA GLN A 135 -9.35 -4.37 -8.67
C GLN A 135 -9.44 -5.73 -7.95
N ARG A 136 -10.47 -6.55 -8.25
CA ARG A 136 -10.57 -7.92 -7.75
C ARG A 136 -9.39 -8.78 -8.19
N TRP A 137 -9.06 -8.69 -9.48
CA TRP A 137 -7.93 -9.42 -10.03
C TRP A 137 -6.61 -8.99 -9.36
N GLY A 138 -6.37 -7.67 -9.24
CA GLY A 138 -5.21 -7.13 -8.55
C GLY A 138 -5.13 -7.58 -7.09
N SER A 139 -6.21 -7.51 -6.32
CA SER A 139 -6.26 -7.98 -4.94
C SER A 139 -6.04 -9.50 -4.84
N ASN A 140 -6.57 -10.30 -5.78
CA ASN A 140 -6.34 -11.74 -5.83
C ASN A 140 -4.87 -12.09 -6.10
N VAL A 141 -4.22 -11.34 -6.99
CA VAL A 141 -2.80 -11.51 -7.27
C VAL A 141 -1.96 -11.16 -6.04
N VAL A 142 -2.24 -10.04 -5.37
CA VAL A 142 -1.56 -9.67 -4.12
C VAL A 142 -1.81 -10.70 -3.03
N ARG A 143 -3.03 -11.20 -2.88
CA ARG A 143 -3.39 -12.24 -1.92
C ARG A 143 -2.58 -13.53 -2.15
N ARG A 144 -2.42 -13.95 -3.42
CA ARG A 144 -1.58 -15.10 -3.77
C ARG A 144 -0.10 -14.83 -3.52
N ALA A 145 0.38 -13.63 -3.85
CA ALA A 145 1.78 -13.26 -3.68
C ALA A 145 2.17 -13.11 -2.19
N SER A 146 1.25 -12.62 -1.36
CA SER A 146 1.48 -12.41 0.07
C SER A 146 1.12 -13.63 0.93
N GLY A 147 0.32 -14.58 0.44
CA GLY A 147 -0.28 -15.63 1.26
C GLY A 147 -1.28 -15.12 2.31
N THR A 148 -1.72 -13.84 2.21
CA THR A 148 -2.65 -13.21 3.16
C THR A 148 -4.09 -13.22 2.64
N ALA A 149 -5.07 -13.12 3.55
CA ALA A 149 -6.49 -13.06 3.19
C ALA A 149 -7.00 -11.65 2.89
N VAL A 150 -6.11 -10.71 2.48
CA VAL A 150 -6.48 -9.32 2.24
C VAL A 150 -7.53 -9.19 1.12
N ARG A 151 -8.57 -8.36 1.36
CA ARG A 151 -9.66 -8.11 0.41
C ARG A 151 -9.45 -6.84 -0.40
N ASP A 152 -9.05 -5.76 0.26
CA ASP A 152 -8.76 -4.46 -0.36
C ASP A 152 -7.28 -4.10 -0.14
N ALA A 153 -6.39 -4.68 -0.94
CA ALA A 153 -4.96 -4.44 -0.84
C ALA A 153 -4.55 -2.99 -1.16
N THR A 154 -5.42 -2.23 -1.81
CA THR A 154 -5.16 -0.84 -2.20
C THR A 154 -5.61 0.18 -1.15
N SER A 155 -6.35 -0.24 -0.12
CA SER A 155 -6.80 0.64 0.96
C SER A 155 -5.60 1.22 1.73
N GLY A 156 -5.59 2.54 1.91
CA GLY A 156 -4.64 3.26 2.77
C GLY A 156 -5.04 3.25 4.25
N PHE A 157 -6.31 2.95 4.55
CA PHE A 157 -6.86 2.95 5.90
C PHE A 157 -6.48 1.66 6.63
N ARG A 158 -5.51 1.75 7.52
CA ARG A 158 -4.89 0.59 8.18
C ARG A 158 -4.56 0.86 9.62
N ALA A 159 -4.74 -0.15 10.47
CA ALA A 159 -4.15 -0.21 11.79
C ALA A 159 -2.97 -1.18 11.79
N ILE A 160 -1.85 -0.80 12.39
CA ILE A 160 -0.60 -1.56 12.40
C ILE A 160 -0.08 -1.56 13.82
N GLY A 161 0.13 -2.76 14.38
CA GLY A 161 0.76 -2.91 15.68
C GLY A 161 2.26 -2.59 15.64
N ARG A 162 2.83 -2.18 16.77
CA ARG A 162 4.24 -1.78 16.89
C ARG A 162 5.21 -2.78 16.28
N LYS A 163 5.02 -4.08 16.54
CA LYS A 163 5.87 -5.16 16.00
C LYS A 163 5.87 -5.14 14.47
N ALA A 164 4.68 -5.10 13.87
CA ALA A 164 4.55 -5.06 12.42
C ALA A 164 5.14 -3.77 11.83
N ALA A 165 4.87 -2.61 12.44
CA ALA A 165 5.41 -1.33 12.02
C ALA A 165 6.95 -1.32 12.03
N ALA A 166 7.58 -1.94 13.03
CA ALA A 166 9.04 -2.06 13.12
C ALA A 166 9.64 -3.01 12.06
N THR A 167 8.84 -3.95 11.54
CA THR A 167 9.28 -4.97 10.58
C THR A 167 9.11 -4.52 9.12
N LEU A 168 8.16 -3.63 8.85
CA LEU A 168 7.83 -3.21 7.50
C LEU A 168 8.74 -2.07 7.01
N PHE A 169 9.21 -2.19 5.77
CA PHE A 169 10.00 -1.17 5.07
C PHE A 169 9.39 -0.87 3.71
N VAL A 170 9.26 0.41 3.38
CA VAL A 170 8.75 0.85 2.09
C VAL A 170 9.92 1.26 1.20
N HIS A 171 10.16 0.49 0.15
CA HIS A 171 11.24 0.74 -0.82
C HIS A 171 10.73 1.44 -2.08
N ASN A 172 9.45 1.31 -2.37
CA ASN A 172 8.83 1.91 -3.56
C ASN A 172 8.48 3.38 -3.28
N ARG A 173 8.76 4.25 -4.23
CA ARG A 173 8.38 5.67 -4.13
C ARG A 173 6.92 5.95 -4.49
N PHE A 174 6.25 5.01 -5.16
CA PHE A 174 4.92 5.26 -5.73
C PHE A 174 3.78 4.82 -4.81
N THR A 175 3.87 3.61 -4.22
CA THR A 175 2.82 3.09 -3.34
C THR A 175 3.41 2.22 -2.25
N TYR A 176 2.91 2.37 -1.04
CA TYR A 176 3.24 1.52 0.11
C TYR A 176 2.23 0.38 0.29
N THR A 177 1.00 0.55 -0.24
CA THR A 177 -0.14 -0.30 0.13
C THR A 177 0.02 -1.77 -0.26
N LEU A 178 0.49 -2.04 -1.47
CA LEU A 178 0.71 -3.40 -1.96
C LEU A 178 1.97 -4.02 -1.36
N GLU A 179 3.04 -3.22 -1.29
CA GLU A 179 4.34 -3.66 -0.80
C GLU A 179 4.29 -4.11 0.66
N THR A 180 3.65 -3.33 1.53
CA THR A 180 3.52 -3.65 2.95
C THR A 180 2.70 -4.92 3.20
N ILE A 181 1.69 -5.22 2.39
CA ILE A 181 0.92 -6.47 2.51
C ILE A 181 1.74 -7.67 2.07
N ILE A 182 2.51 -7.54 0.99
CA ILE A 182 3.37 -8.63 0.51
C ILE A 182 4.47 -8.92 1.53
N GLN A 183 5.12 -7.88 2.07
CA GLN A 183 6.10 -8.04 3.14
C GLN A 183 5.50 -8.66 4.40
N ALA A 184 4.30 -8.22 4.80
CA ALA A 184 3.60 -8.77 5.95
C ALA A 184 3.39 -10.28 5.82
N GLY A 185 2.94 -10.75 4.66
CA GLY A 185 2.78 -12.17 4.38
C GLY A 185 4.09 -12.95 4.47
N HIS A 186 5.17 -12.42 3.87
CA HIS A 186 6.49 -13.04 3.93
C HIS A 186 7.12 -13.02 5.33
N ALA A 187 6.81 -12.01 6.14
CA ALA A 187 7.24 -11.92 7.53
C ALA A 187 6.37 -12.76 8.50
N GLY A 188 5.34 -13.47 8.00
CA GLY A 188 4.43 -14.26 8.81
C GLY A 188 3.54 -13.44 9.73
N LEU A 189 3.30 -12.16 9.40
CA LEU A 189 2.43 -11.28 10.18
C LEU A 189 0.95 -11.60 9.91
N ALA A 190 0.14 -11.60 10.97
CA ALA A 190 -1.29 -11.81 10.88
C ALA A 190 -1.99 -10.57 10.28
N VAL A 191 -2.65 -10.75 9.13
CA VAL A 191 -3.38 -9.68 8.43
C VAL A 191 -4.88 -9.94 8.49
N ALA A 192 -5.65 -8.99 9.05
CA ALA A 192 -7.11 -9.04 9.10
C ALA A 192 -7.74 -7.95 8.23
N ASN A 193 -9.04 -8.10 7.94
CA ASN A 193 -9.82 -7.11 7.22
C ASN A 193 -11.03 -6.70 8.08
N VAL A 194 -11.29 -5.40 8.11
CA VAL A 194 -12.47 -4.82 8.73
C VAL A 194 -13.25 -4.03 7.68
N ALA A 195 -14.53 -4.33 7.53
CA ALA A 195 -15.39 -3.56 6.64
C ALA A 195 -15.53 -2.13 7.17
N VAL A 196 -15.24 -1.16 6.33
CA VAL A 196 -15.31 0.27 6.64
C VAL A 196 -16.23 0.97 5.66
N GLU A 197 -16.79 2.08 6.12
CA GLU A 197 -17.60 2.96 5.29
C GLU A 197 -16.74 4.11 4.75
N THR A 198 -17.13 4.63 3.60
CA THR A 198 -16.49 5.78 2.99
C THR A 198 -17.44 6.96 2.96
N ASN A 199 -16.92 8.14 3.27
CA ASN A 199 -17.62 9.39 3.08
C ASN A 199 -17.80 9.66 1.56
N PRO A 200 -18.78 10.48 1.17
CA PRO A 200 -18.92 10.92 -0.22
C PRO A 200 -17.61 11.55 -0.72
N GLN A 201 -17.25 11.24 -1.96
CA GLN A 201 -16.02 11.75 -2.55
C GLN A 201 -16.13 13.27 -2.74
N THR A 202 -15.27 14.03 -2.07
CA THR A 202 -15.28 15.50 -2.11
C THR A 202 -14.56 16.07 -3.34
N ARG A 203 -13.70 15.26 -3.98
CA ARG A 203 -12.93 15.67 -5.18
C ARG A 203 -12.58 14.49 -6.08
N PRO A 204 -12.32 14.73 -7.38
CA PRO A 204 -11.78 13.68 -8.27
C PRO A 204 -10.38 13.26 -7.83
N SER A 205 -10.06 11.96 -8.01
CA SER A 205 -8.75 11.40 -7.64
C SER A 205 -7.60 12.10 -8.38
N ARG A 206 -6.63 12.63 -7.63
CA ARG A 206 -5.40 13.23 -8.19
C ARG A 206 -4.41 12.17 -8.72
N LEU A 207 -4.52 10.94 -8.25
CA LEU A 207 -3.56 9.87 -8.58
C LEU A 207 -3.75 9.30 -9.99
N PHE A 208 -4.95 9.38 -10.57
CA PHE A 208 -5.26 8.69 -11.83
C PHE A 208 -6.06 9.56 -12.79
N ARG A 209 -5.39 10.03 -13.85
CA ARG A 209 -6.02 10.77 -14.96
C ARG A 209 -6.59 9.85 -16.06
N SER A 210 -6.17 8.57 -16.12
CA SER A 210 -6.69 7.62 -17.13
C SER A 210 -6.68 6.19 -16.60
N ILE A 211 -7.68 5.38 -17.01
CA ILE A 211 -7.82 3.96 -16.66
C ILE A 211 -6.62 3.15 -17.20
N GLY A 212 -6.17 3.41 -18.43
CA GLY A 212 -5.04 2.72 -19.03
C GLY A 212 -3.73 2.98 -18.28
N GLY A 213 -3.49 4.21 -17.83
CA GLY A 213 -2.34 4.55 -16.99
C GLY A 213 -2.38 3.86 -15.62
N TYR A 214 -3.57 3.76 -15.02
CA TYR A 214 -3.78 3.01 -13.78
C TYR A 214 -3.44 1.53 -13.93
N VAL A 215 -4.01 0.87 -14.93
CA VAL A 215 -3.79 -0.56 -15.21
C VAL A 215 -2.32 -0.84 -15.46
N ARG A 216 -1.66 -0.05 -16.34
CA ARG A 216 -0.24 -0.24 -16.66
C ARG A 216 0.66 -0.11 -15.43
N ARG A 217 0.43 0.91 -14.58
CA ARG A 217 1.24 1.12 -13.36
C ARG A 217 1.02 0.00 -12.34
N ASN A 218 -0.23 -0.40 -12.10
CA ASN A 218 -0.51 -1.50 -11.19
C ASN A 218 0.03 -2.84 -11.70
N ALA A 219 -0.12 -3.14 -12.99
CA ALA A 219 0.47 -4.33 -13.61
C ALA A 219 2.00 -4.35 -13.45
N ALA A 220 2.66 -3.22 -13.70
CA ALA A 220 4.11 -3.12 -13.51
C ALA A 220 4.53 -3.36 -12.04
N VAL A 221 3.77 -2.83 -11.07
CA VAL A 221 4.02 -3.07 -9.63
C VAL A 221 3.84 -4.55 -9.29
N ILE A 222 2.79 -5.18 -9.81
CA ILE A 222 2.51 -6.60 -9.59
C ILE A 222 3.61 -7.47 -10.20
N VAL A 223 3.94 -7.26 -11.49
CA VAL A 223 5.01 -8.02 -12.17
C VAL A 223 6.33 -7.86 -11.43
N ARG A 224 6.68 -6.62 -11.04
CA ARG A 224 7.88 -6.35 -10.25
C ARG A 224 7.86 -7.08 -8.92
N ALA A 225 6.74 -7.07 -8.19
CA ALA A 225 6.61 -7.78 -6.93
C ALA A 225 6.78 -9.29 -7.11
N TYR A 226 6.11 -9.89 -8.11
CA TYR A 226 6.27 -11.31 -8.43
C TYR A 226 7.71 -11.67 -8.78
N SER A 227 8.34 -10.93 -9.68
CA SER A 227 9.74 -11.16 -10.06
C SER A 227 10.72 -11.02 -8.89
N MET A 228 10.35 -10.23 -7.88
CA MET A 228 11.20 -9.93 -6.74
C MET A 228 11.03 -10.92 -5.58
N TYR A 229 9.81 -11.46 -5.39
CA TYR A 229 9.51 -12.40 -4.30
C TYR A 229 9.44 -13.87 -4.75
N TRP A 230 9.15 -14.12 -6.03
CA TRP A 230 8.97 -15.46 -6.62
C TRP A 230 9.70 -15.61 -7.95
N PRO A 231 11.02 -15.32 -8.02
CA PRO A 231 11.76 -15.29 -9.28
C PRO A 231 11.79 -16.66 -9.95
N VAL A 232 11.98 -17.76 -9.19
CA VAL A 232 12.03 -19.13 -9.74
C VAL A 232 10.70 -19.51 -10.38
N GLN A 233 9.55 -19.14 -9.76
CA GLN A 233 8.24 -19.45 -10.33
C GLN A 233 7.96 -18.62 -11.58
N THR A 234 8.35 -17.35 -11.58
CA THR A 234 8.10 -16.42 -12.69
C THR A 234 8.95 -16.77 -13.90
N PHE A 235 10.27 -16.82 -13.72
CA PHE A 235 11.20 -17.07 -14.81
C PHE A 235 11.32 -18.55 -15.14
N GLY A 236 11.22 -19.45 -14.15
CA GLY A 236 11.25 -20.89 -14.34
C GLY A 236 10.10 -21.41 -15.20
N PHE A 237 8.88 -20.85 -15.03
CA PHE A 237 7.75 -21.20 -15.89
C PHE A 237 8.00 -20.79 -17.35
N VAL A 238 8.54 -19.60 -17.59
CA VAL A 238 8.89 -19.14 -18.94
C VAL A 238 10.00 -20.01 -19.54
N ALA A 239 11.04 -20.32 -18.75
CA ALA A 239 12.13 -21.20 -19.17
C ALA A 239 11.62 -22.59 -19.55
N LEU A 240 10.70 -23.17 -18.75
CA LEU A 240 10.09 -24.46 -19.03
C LEU A 240 9.29 -24.45 -20.34
N LEU A 241 8.48 -23.42 -20.59
CA LEU A 241 7.73 -23.29 -21.84
C LEU A 241 8.66 -23.20 -23.05
N LEU A 242 9.71 -22.40 -22.96
CA LEU A 242 10.72 -22.27 -24.02
C LEU A 242 11.44 -23.60 -24.26
N LEU A 243 11.81 -24.31 -23.18
CA LEU A 243 12.46 -25.61 -23.26
C LEU A 243 11.56 -26.64 -23.95
N LEU A 244 10.30 -26.76 -23.53
CA LEU A 244 9.34 -27.69 -24.13
C LEU A 244 9.07 -27.36 -25.61
N THR A 245 9.00 -26.08 -25.96
CA THR A 245 8.86 -25.64 -27.36
C THR A 245 10.09 -26.01 -28.17
N GLY A 246 11.29 -25.77 -27.64
CA GLY A 246 12.54 -26.11 -28.31
C GLY A 246 12.72 -27.61 -28.52
N LEU A 247 12.43 -28.40 -27.47
CA LEU A 247 12.46 -29.87 -27.55
C LEU A 247 11.42 -30.42 -28.56
N GLY A 248 10.20 -29.84 -28.57
CA GLY A 248 9.15 -30.22 -29.52
C GLY A 248 9.54 -29.96 -30.98
N LEU A 249 10.16 -28.80 -31.27
CA LEU A 249 10.67 -28.47 -32.59
C LEU A 249 11.85 -29.36 -32.98
N GLY A 250 12.74 -29.68 -32.04
CA GLY A 250 13.84 -30.62 -32.24
C GLY A 250 13.34 -32.06 -32.55
N ALA A 251 12.36 -32.54 -31.78
CA ALA A 251 11.74 -33.86 -32.01
C ALA A 251 11.02 -33.91 -33.37
N ARG A 252 10.34 -32.82 -33.75
CA ARG A 252 9.75 -32.71 -35.09
C ARG A 252 10.80 -32.82 -36.20
N PHE A 253 11.91 -32.11 -36.07
CA PHE A 253 13.01 -32.20 -37.03
C PHE A 253 13.54 -33.63 -37.13
N LEU A 254 13.85 -34.27 -35.99
CA LEU A 254 14.35 -35.65 -35.96
C LEU A 254 13.40 -36.64 -36.59
N TYR A 255 12.10 -36.49 -36.35
CA TYR A 255 11.09 -37.36 -36.97
C TYR A 255 11.10 -37.25 -38.49
N TYR A 256 11.08 -36.04 -39.05
CA TYR A 256 11.10 -35.86 -40.50
C TYR A 256 12.44 -36.25 -41.12
N PHE A 257 13.55 -36.00 -40.41
CA PHE A 257 14.86 -36.45 -40.84
C PHE A 257 14.93 -37.98 -40.94
N ALA A 258 14.49 -38.71 -39.93
CA ALA A 258 14.50 -40.18 -39.93
C ALA A 258 13.51 -40.79 -40.92
N ALA A 259 12.32 -40.18 -41.11
CA ALA A 259 11.26 -40.70 -41.95
C ALA A 259 11.47 -40.46 -43.45
N ARG A 260 12.28 -39.45 -43.84
CA ARG A 260 12.42 -39.03 -45.26
C ARG A 260 13.87 -39.00 -45.74
N TRP A 261 14.82 -39.55 -44.98
CA TRP A 261 16.21 -39.67 -45.44
C TRP A 261 16.33 -40.64 -46.63
N PRO A 262 17.02 -40.28 -47.78
CA PRO A 262 17.86 -39.10 -48.04
C PRO A 262 17.17 -37.98 -48.87
N GLN A 263 15.85 -37.97 -49.04
CA GLN A 263 15.20 -37.23 -50.11
C GLN A 263 14.98 -35.72 -49.85
N GLU A 264 14.85 -35.25 -48.64
CA GLU A 264 14.79 -33.80 -48.36
C GLU A 264 15.05 -33.47 -46.90
N SER A 265 15.96 -32.49 -46.66
CA SER A 265 16.25 -31.91 -45.33
C SER A 265 15.37 -30.68 -45.00
N GLY A 266 14.10 -30.70 -45.47
CA GLY A 266 13.24 -29.50 -45.53
C GLY A 266 12.76 -28.89 -44.21
N HIS A 267 13.32 -29.27 -43.06
CA HIS A 267 12.90 -28.73 -41.76
C HIS A 267 14.06 -28.16 -40.89
N THR A 268 15.15 -27.74 -41.52
CA THR A 268 16.31 -27.13 -40.84
C THR A 268 15.92 -25.86 -40.08
N GLU A 269 14.93 -25.11 -40.54
CA GLU A 269 14.37 -23.96 -39.85
C GLU A 269 13.80 -24.34 -38.46
N SER A 270 13.09 -25.51 -38.38
CA SER A 270 12.57 -26.01 -37.10
C SER A 270 13.68 -26.34 -36.12
N LEU A 271 14.80 -26.89 -36.59
CA LEU A 271 15.96 -27.18 -35.76
C LEU A 271 16.61 -25.89 -35.29
N LEU A 272 16.81 -24.89 -36.16
CA LEU A 272 17.42 -23.60 -35.80
C LEU A 272 16.60 -22.86 -34.75
N VAL A 273 15.28 -22.77 -34.97
CA VAL A 273 14.35 -22.14 -33.98
C VAL A 273 14.31 -22.94 -32.68
N GLY A 274 14.33 -24.28 -32.76
CA GLY A 274 14.34 -25.18 -31.60
C GLY A 274 15.59 -25.00 -30.74
N VAL A 275 16.77 -24.96 -31.34
CA VAL A 275 18.05 -24.72 -30.65
C VAL A 275 18.04 -23.32 -30.03
N GLY A 276 17.60 -22.30 -30.78
CA GLY A 276 17.44 -20.94 -30.25
C GLY A 276 16.53 -20.88 -29.01
N ALA A 277 15.40 -21.61 -29.06
CA ALA A 277 14.49 -21.67 -27.91
C ALA A 277 15.11 -22.38 -26.70
N VAL A 278 15.87 -23.46 -26.89
CA VAL A 278 16.59 -24.17 -25.81
C VAL A 278 17.65 -23.25 -25.17
N VAL A 279 18.46 -22.55 -25.99
CA VAL A 279 19.47 -21.61 -25.50
C VAL A 279 18.78 -20.48 -24.69
N LEU A 280 17.67 -19.93 -25.20
CA LEU A 280 16.92 -18.89 -24.51
C LEU A 280 16.31 -19.43 -23.21
N ALA A 281 15.80 -20.67 -23.21
CA ALA A 281 15.31 -21.34 -22.00
C ALA A 281 16.39 -21.44 -20.92
N PHE A 282 17.62 -21.82 -21.31
CA PHE A 282 18.76 -21.88 -20.40
C PHE A 282 19.09 -20.51 -19.82
N LEU A 283 19.15 -19.46 -20.66
CA LEU A 283 19.43 -18.09 -20.20
C LEU A 283 18.36 -17.59 -19.23
N VAL A 284 17.07 -17.83 -19.53
CA VAL A 284 15.96 -17.46 -18.64
C VAL A 284 16.00 -18.27 -17.35
N GLY A 285 16.40 -19.55 -17.41
CA GLY A 285 16.64 -20.39 -16.23
C GLY A 285 17.75 -19.87 -15.33
N LEU A 286 18.86 -19.41 -15.92
CA LEU A 286 19.92 -18.71 -15.15
C LEU A 286 19.41 -17.42 -14.49
N MET A 287 18.56 -16.65 -15.19
CA MET A 287 17.93 -15.48 -14.59
C MET A 287 17.02 -15.84 -13.40
N ALA A 288 16.34 -16.99 -13.45
CA ALA A 288 15.55 -17.49 -12.32
C ALA A 288 16.42 -17.78 -11.11
N LEU A 289 17.56 -18.44 -11.31
CA LEU A 289 18.52 -18.76 -10.25
C LEU A 289 19.17 -17.51 -9.65
N LEU A 290 19.63 -16.58 -10.50
CA LEU A 290 20.19 -15.30 -10.04
C LEU A 290 19.14 -14.48 -9.28
N GLY A 291 17.89 -14.48 -9.74
CA GLY A 291 16.78 -13.82 -9.07
C GLY A 291 16.55 -14.39 -7.66
N ASP A 292 16.64 -15.71 -7.49
CA ASP A 292 16.49 -16.36 -6.19
C ASP A 292 17.62 -15.99 -5.22
N LEU A 293 18.87 -15.95 -5.70
CA LEU A 293 20.01 -15.49 -4.89
C LEU A 293 19.87 -14.03 -4.47
N ILE A 294 19.38 -13.16 -5.36
CA ILE A 294 19.10 -11.76 -5.04
C ILE A 294 17.97 -11.66 -4.01
N ALA A 295 16.90 -12.47 -4.16
CA ALA A 295 15.80 -12.51 -3.20
C ALA A 295 16.24 -13.01 -1.82
N ALA A 296 17.15 -13.99 -1.76
CA ALA A 296 17.74 -14.48 -0.51
C ALA A 296 18.58 -13.38 0.17
N ASN A 297 19.45 -12.70 -0.57
CA ASN A 297 20.27 -11.60 -0.05
C ASN A 297 19.40 -10.43 0.46
N ARG A 298 18.32 -10.12 -0.25
CA ARG A 298 17.36 -9.13 0.19
C ARG A 298 16.71 -9.50 1.53
N ARG A 299 16.29 -10.76 1.73
CA ARG A 299 15.71 -11.22 2.99
C ARG A 299 16.67 -11.02 4.16
N LEU A 300 17.95 -11.33 3.96
CA LEU A 300 19.00 -11.08 4.97
C LEU A 300 19.15 -9.58 5.26
N SER A 301 19.15 -8.74 4.23
CA SER A 301 19.23 -7.28 4.39
C SER A 301 18.01 -6.72 5.13
N GLU A 302 16.80 -7.19 4.84
CA GLU A 302 15.57 -6.81 5.55
C GLU A 302 15.64 -7.21 7.03
N GLN A 303 16.15 -8.41 7.36
CA GLN A 303 16.36 -8.84 8.75
C GLN A 303 17.36 -7.93 9.49
N LEU A 304 18.47 -7.57 8.85
CA LEU A 304 19.44 -6.63 9.42
C LEU A 304 18.81 -5.26 9.67
N LEU A 305 18.04 -4.75 8.72
CA LEU A 305 17.34 -3.46 8.89
C LEU A 305 16.35 -3.48 10.06
N VAL A 306 15.64 -4.60 10.27
CA VAL A 306 14.76 -4.77 11.44
C VAL A 306 15.57 -4.70 12.74
N GLN A 307 16.72 -5.40 12.81
CA GLN A 307 17.58 -5.38 13.99
C GLN A 307 18.15 -3.98 14.27
N VAL A 308 18.64 -3.29 13.22
CA VAL A 308 19.14 -1.92 13.35
C VAL A 308 18.04 -0.98 13.84
N ARG A 309 16.83 -1.06 13.29
CA ARG A 309 15.69 -0.26 13.75
C ARG A 309 15.32 -0.56 15.21
N GLN A 310 15.34 -1.82 15.62
CA GLN A 310 15.07 -2.19 17.02
C GLN A 310 16.14 -1.63 17.97
N LEU A 311 17.42 -1.66 17.58
CA LEU A 311 18.49 -1.06 18.34
C LEU A 311 18.33 0.46 18.44
N ASP A 312 18.03 1.13 17.33
CA ASP A 312 17.80 2.57 17.29
C ASP A 312 16.64 3.00 18.21
N LEU A 313 15.52 2.26 18.15
CA LEU A 313 14.38 2.47 19.04
C LEU A 313 14.71 2.20 20.52
N ALA A 314 15.61 1.24 20.80
CA ALA A 314 16.05 0.96 22.17
C ALA A 314 16.97 2.06 22.72
N VAL A 315 17.92 2.52 21.91
CA VAL A 315 18.84 3.63 22.26
C VAL A 315 18.07 4.93 22.42
N GLY A 316 17.13 5.23 21.53
CA GLY A 316 16.30 6.43 21.61
C GLY A 316 15.43 6.50 22.87
N ARG A 317 15.14 5.36 23.53
CA ARG A 317 14.45 5.32 24.83
C ARG A 317 15.37 5.62 26.02
N LEU A 318 16.68 5.46 25.85
CA LEU A 318 17.68 5.68 26.91
C LEU A 318 18.23 7.11 26.92
N GLY A 319 18.03 7.90 25.87
CA GLY A 319 18.44 9.30 25.74
C GLY A 319 17.26 10.28 25.79
N ASP A 320 17.56 11.57 25.61
CA ASP A 320 16.54 12.67 25.59
C ASP A 320 15.55 12.58 24.41
N GLY A 321 15.47 11.45 23.75
CA GLY A 321 14.65 11.15 22.59
C GLY A 321 15.35 11.48 21.26
N PRO A 322 15.07 10.71 20.20
CA PRO A 322 15.71 10.94 18.91
C PRO A 322 15.21 12.25 18.31
N THR A 323 16.14 13.05 17.83
CA THR A 323 15.85 14.22 17.01
C THR A 323 15.47 13.73 15.62
N ILE A 324 14.18 13.61 15.32
CA ILE A 324 13.71 13.29 13.96
C ILE A 324 13.76 14.59 13.14
N PRO A 325 14.59 14.69 12.11
CA PRO A 325 14.68 15.91 11.31
C PRO A 325 13.32 16.31 10.72
N GLY A 326 12.89 17.56 10.99
CA GLY A 326 11.62 18.09 10.49
C GLY A 326 10.40 17.75 11.34
N LEU A 327 10.54 17.01 12.44
CA LEU A 327 9.46 16.77 13.39
C LEU A 327 9.34 17.95 14.35
N GLN A 328 8.18 18.56 14.38
CA GLN A 328 7.84 19.62 15.33
C GLN A 328 6.74 19.14 16.28
N ARG A 329 6.92 19.36 17.57
CA ARG A 329 5.83 19.21 18.55
C ARG A 329 5.03 20.50 18.55
N THR A 330 3.73 20.38 18.40
CA THR A 330 2.83 21.53 18.40
C THR A 330 2.70 22.05 19.84
N THR A 331 2.84 23.36 20.02
CA THR A 331 2.63 24.05 21.30
C THR A 331 1.17 24.44 21.52
N ALA A 332 0.30 24.20 20.55
CA ALA A 332 -1.14 24.46 20.67
C ALA A 332 -1.77 23.54 21.74
N ALA A 333 -2.93 23.97 22.27
CA ALA A 333 -3.70 23.15 23.19
C ALA A 333 -3.93 21.74 22.59
N PRO A 334 -3.85 20.68 23.42
CA PRO A 334 -4.03 19.32 22.92
C PRO A 334 -5.32 19.20 22.10
N TRP A 335 -5.25 18.54 20.98
CA TRP A 335 -6.40 18.29 20.08
C TRP A 335 -7.61 17.70 20.82
N SER A 336 -7.38 16.92 21.90
CA SER A 336 -8.42 16.39 22.81
C SER A 336 -9.24 17.48 23.48
N ASP A 337 -8.67 18.67 23.70
CA ASP A 337 -9.27 19.76 24.43
C ASP A 337 -9.80 20.87 23.50
N ALA A 338 -9.53 20.77 22.21
CA ALA A 338 -10.07 21.70 21.22
C ALA A 338 -11.59 21.57 21.15
N PRO A 339 -12.36 22.67 21.19
CA PRO A 339 -13.80 22.62 21.01
C PRO A 339 -14.10 21.97 19.65
N ALA A 340 -15.12 21.10 19.60
CA ALA A 340 -15.54 20.49 18.36
C ALA A 340 -15.77 21.59 17.32
N LEU A 341 -14.93 21.65 16.30
CA LEU A 341 -15.10 22.61 15.20
C LEU A 341 -16.47 22.35 14.59
N ALA A 342 -17.31 23.38 14.61
CA ALA A 342 -18.59 23.32 13.93
C ALA A 342 -18.36 22.86 12.49
N ALA A 343 -19.04 21.81 12.07
CA ALA A 343 -18.94 21.32 10.70
C ALA A 343 -19.12 22.52 9.75
N PRO A 344 -18.24 22.72 8.77
CA PRO A 344 -18.41 23.81 7.82
C PRO A 344 -19.79 23.66 7.18
N SER A 345 -20.61 24.70 7.33
CA SER A 345 -21.91 24.78 6.67
C SER A 345 -21.67 24.63 5.17
N LEU A 346 -22.23 23.58 4.57
CA LEU A 346 -22.18 23.39 3.13
C LEU A 346 -22.71 24.67 2.45
N PRO A 347 -22.01 25.29 1.55
CA PRO A 347 -22.54 26.44 0.82
C PRO A 347 -23.65 25.95 -0.11
N GLY A 348 -24.84 26.50 0.05
CA GLY A 348 -25.93 26.43 -0.93
C GLY A 348 -26.94 25.31 -0.69
N GLY A 349 -27.81 25.49 0.30
CA GLY A 349 -29.15 24.90 0.28
C GLY A 349 -29.97 25.47 -0.87
N ALA A 350 -29.85 24.89 -2.06
CA ALA A 350 -30.85 25.03 -3.08
C ALA A 350 -32.13 24.35 -2.57
N ARG A 351 -33.06 25.13 -2.03
CA ARG A 351 -34.43 24.69 -1.83
C ARG A 351 -35.00 24.32 -3.20
N LEU A 352 -35.18 23.04 -3.44
CA LEU A 352 -36.09 22.58 -4.50
C LEU A 352 -37.46 23.10 -4.15
N ALA A 353 -37.89 24.16 -4.83
CA ALA A 353 -39.28 24.59 -4.84
C ALA A 353 -40.07 23.47 -5.50
N LEU A 354 -40.83 22.75 -4.70
CA LEU A 354 -41.91 21.91 -5.19
C LEU A 354 -42.98 22.83 -5.80
N HIS A 355 -43.13 22.81 -7.10
CA HIS A 355 -44.26 23.37 -7.80
C HIS A 355 -45.48 22.49 -7.49
N PRO A 356 -46.59 23.06 -6.98
CA PRO A 356 -47.87 22.34 -6.89
C PRO A 356 -48.63 22.53 -8.20
N GLY A 357 -48.96 21.41 -8.85
CA GLY A 357 -49.98 21.38 -9.87
C GLY A 357 -49.51 20.87 -11.22
N ASP A 358 -49.83 19.57 -11.48
CA ASP A 358 -50.57 19.21 -12.69
C ASP A 358 -51.18 17.81 -12.51
N PRO A 359 -52.48 17.64 -12.87
CA PRO A 359 -53.20 16.37 -12.75
C PRO A 359 -53.23 15.62 -14.08
N ALA A 360 -53.36 14.31 -13.97
CA ALA A 360 -53.79 13.25 -14.88
C ALA A 360 -52.71 12.24 -15.26
#